data_bb86949eb4b7cf1dfcea60d9a8097ad3
#
_entry.id   bb86949eb4b7cf1dfcea60d9a8097ad3
#
_cell.length_a   1.000
_cell.length_b   1.000
_cell.length_c   1.000
_cell.angle_alpha   90.00
_cell.angle_beta   90.00
_cell.angle_gamma   90.00
#
_symmetry.space_group_name_H-M   'P 1'
#
loop_
_entity.id
_entity.type
_entity.pdbx_description
1 polymer ?
#
loop_
_entity_poly.entity_id
_entity_poly.type
_entity_poly.pdbx_seq_one_letter_code
_entity_poly.pdbx_strand_id
1 'polypeptide(L)'
;MTVVGGAVEEVGRLVWEAGAVVGPLLGSDGAAGVLGRWLRGGDAGRAEDALLASYHLYDKDLLALAPAIARWVGVGPVSAHVRRLLSMVPVKELRPVLVPALAARLREEPDPHGPLHSACTDLLEHLGLEDEVRLLTDPDFHGSRTPPPEAPGEPGDDGPGPADEGAIAQAVRRSAHFMRRAAVAAAPLAGNPDVVALIEGRLGTRSGKHNPGSLRAAYMLPDDDLLALVPAIVRWVDVERGALYAHRLLRMLPISRLRPVLVPAAFAWLHEGEMMDYVSWCTFASLFDSLGLDEDLHHMADLALAHTDPDVRTAGKEIVEDFLQD
;
A
#
# COMPACT_ATOMS: atom_id res chain seq x y z
N MET A 1 9.74 -18.70 24.66
CA MET A 1 8.97 -18.13 23.52
C MET A 1 7.55 -18.66 23.64
N THR A 2 6.56 -17.76 23.65
CA THR A 2 5.15 -18.16 23.59
C THR A 2 4.82 -18.70 22.19
N VAL A 3 3.79 -19.54 22.06
CA VAL A 3 3.32 -20.09 20.76
C VAL A 3 3.01 -18.94 19.78
N VAL A 4 2.35 -17.88 20.27
CA VAL A 4 2.06 -16.67 19.50
C VAL A 4 3.33 -15.99 19.00
N GLY A 5 4.35 -15.87 19.86
CA GLY A 5 5.62 -15.26 19.47
C GLY A 5 6.33 -16.00 18.35
N GLY A 6 6.31 -17.32 18.37
CA GLY A 6 6.86 -18.14 17.29
C GLY A 6 6.11 -18.01 15.97
N ALA A 7 4.77 -17.93 16.02
CA ALA A 7 3.95 -17.74 14.82
C ALA A 7 4.18 -16.36 14.16
N VAL A 8 4.26 -15.27 14.94
CA VAL A 8 4.58 -13.93 14.43
C VAL A 8 5.95 -13.90 13.75
N GLU A 9 6.96 -14.55 14.35
CA GLU A 9 8.29 -14.64 13.76
C GLU A 9 8.30 -15.43 12.45
N GLU A 10 7.58 -16.55 12.40
CA GLU A 10 7.44 -17.37 11.19
C GLU A 10 6.76 -16.59 10.06
N VAL A 11 5.69 -15.85 10.34
CA VAL A 11 5.01 -15.00 9.35
C VAL A 11 5.98 -13.95 8.82
N GLY A 12 6.65 -13.21 9.70
CA GLY A 12 7.62 -12.18 9.31
C GLY A 12 8.79 -12.74 8.48
N ARG A 13 9.26 -13.95 8.80
CA ARG A 13 10.29 -14.66 8.04
C ARG A 13 9.81 -15.05 6.65
N LEU A 14 8.60 -15.59 6.52
CA LEU A 14 8.03 -15.99 5.23
C LEU A 14 7.78 -14.80 4.31
N VAL A 15 7.29 -13.67 4.84
CA VAL A 15 7.14 -12.43 4.08
C VAL A 15 8.51 -11.90 3.62
N TRP A 16 9.54 -11.98 4.47
CA TRP A 16 10.90 -11.60 4.07
C TRP A 16 11.46 -12.51 2.97
N GLU A 17 11.30 -13.83 3.08
CA GLU A 17 11.75 -14.79 2.06
C GLU A 17 11.06 -14.54 0.71
N ALA A 18 9.76 -14.22 0.73
CA ALA A 18 9.04 -13.84 -0.48
C ALA A 18 9.67 -12.62 -1.16
N GLY A 19 9.97 -11.57 -0.41
CA GLY A 19 10.63 -10.38 -0.92
C GLY A 19 12.05 -10.63 -1.40
N ALA A 20 12.83 -11.45 -0.68
CA ALA A 20 14.20 -11.79 -1.06
C ALA A 20 14.29 -12.54 -2.41
N VAL A 21 13.27 -13.31 -2.76
CA VAL A 21 13.20 -14.03 -4.05
C VAL A 21 12.96 -13.08 -5.22
N VAL A 22 12.09 -12.09 -5.08
CA VAL A 22 11.77 -11.15 -6.17
C VAL A 22 12.66 -9.89 -6.12
N GLY A 23 13.31 -9.62 -4.98
CA GLY A 23 14.17 -8.47 -4.79
C GLY A 23 15.18 -8.21 -5.92
N PRO A 24 15.91 -9.23 -6.41
CA PRO A 24 16.84 -9.08 -7.53
C PRO A 24 16.18 -8.69 -8.85
N LEU A 25 14.85 -8.86 -8.96
CA LEU A 25 14.07 -8.56 -10.15
C LEU A 25 13.37 -7.19 -10.06
N LEU A 26 13.39 -6.58 -8.86
CA LEU A 26 12.72 -5.29 -8.62
C LEU A 26 13.42 -4.18 -9.44
N GLY A 27 12.59 -3.35 -10.07
CA GLY A 27 13.08 -2.26 -10.91
C GLY A 27 13.56 -2.70 -12.30
N SER A 28 13.45 -4.00 -12.64
CA SER A 28 13.63 -4.44 -14.03
C SER A 28 12.30 -4.35 -14.78
N ASP A 29 12.31 -3.74 -15.96
CA ASP A 29 11.12 -3.64 -16.84
C ASP A 29 10.57 -5.04 -17.16
N GLY A 30 11.42 -6.07 -17.13
CA GLY A 30 11.05 -7.46 -17.36
C GLY A 30 10.08 -8.02 -16.32
N ALA A 31 10.27 -7.71 -15.01
CA ALA A 31 9.42 -8.24 -13.96
C ALA A 31 7.99 -7.66 -14.05
N ALA A 32 7.86 -6.34 -14.18
CA ALA A 32 6.57 -5.67 -14.37
C ALA A 32 5.86 -6.17 -15.63
N GLY A 33 6.61 -6.39 -16.73
CA GLY A 33 6.09 -6.96 -17.96
C GLY A 33 5.50 -8.36 -17.79
N VAL A 34 6.20 -9.28 -17.11
CA VAL A 34 5.71 -10.66 -16.83
C VAL A 34 4.47 -10.62 -15.95
N LEU A 35 4.50 -9.85 -14.84
CA LEU A 35 3.36 -9.73 -13.95
C LEU A 35 2.14 -9.12 -14.65
N GLY A 36 2.35 -8.08 -15.46
CA GLY A 36 1.30 -7.47 -16.27
C GLY A 36 0.66 -8.44 -17.27
N ARG A 37 1.45 -9.30 -17.95
CA ARG A 37 0.91 -10.34 -18.84
C ARG A 37 0.09 -11.38 -18.07
N TRP A 38 0.55 -11.81 -16.88
CA TRP A 38 -0.20 -12.77 -16.06
C TRP A 38 -1.52 -12.18 -15.57
N LEU A 39 -1.51 -10.92 -15.14
CA LEU A 39 -2.72 -10.21 -14.71
C LEU A 39 -3.72 -10.01 -15.87
N ARG A 40 -3.25 -9.80 -17.11
CA ARG A 40 -4.12 -9.65 -18.29
C ARG A 40 -4.58 -10.98 -18.89
N GLY A 41 -3.87 -12.07 -18.61
CA GLY A 41 -4.06 -13.35 -19.31
C GLY A 41 -5.32 -14.16 -18.92
N GLY A 42 -6.11 -13.72 -17.94
CA GLY A 42 -7.38 -14.38 -17.54
C GLY A 42 -7.22 -15.68 -16.75
N ASP A 43 -6.01 -16.20 -16.54
CA ASP A 43 -5.73 -17.35 -15.69
C ASP A 43 -5.69 -16.90 -14.22
N ALA A 44 -6.70 -17.30 -13.46
CA ALA A 44 -6.86 -16.90 -12.06
C ALA A 44 -5.68 -17.35 -11.16
N GLY A 45 -5.09 -18.51 -11.43
CA GLY A 45 -3.95 -19.01 -10.66
C GLY A 45 -2.69 -18.19 -10.89
N ARG A 46 -2.41 -17.83 -12.15
CA ARG A 46 -1.28 -16.94 -12.48
C ARG A 46 -1.50 -15.52 -11.99
N ALA A 47 -2.73 -15.02 -12.06
CA ALA A 47 -3.07 -13.71 -11.56
C ALA A 47 -2.90 -13.65 -10.04
N GLU A 48 -3.31 -14.67 -9.30
CA GLU A 48 -3.07 -14.76 -7.85
C GLU A 48 -1.57 -14.78 -7.52
N ASP A 49 -0.77 -15.58 -8.24
CA ASP A 49 0.69 -15.59 -8.09
C ASP A 49 1.28 -14.19 -8.33
N ALA A 50 0.83 -13.50 -9.38
CA ALA A 50 1.28 -12.14 -9.70
C ALA A 50 0.89 -11.14 -8.60
N LEU A 51 -0.36 -11.18 -8.10
CA LEU A 51 -0.82 -10.31 -7.04
C LEU A 51 -0.01 -10.52 -5.75
N LEU A 52 0.22 -11.78 -5.35
CA LEU A 52 1.00 -12.11 -4.15
C LEU A 52 2.47 -11.66 -4.26
N ALA A 53 3.10 -11.81 -5.42
CA ALA A 53 4.45 -11.32 -5.64
C ALA A 53 4.53 -9.78 -5.67
N SER A 54 3.44 -9.11 -6.08
CA SER A 54 3.38 -7.64 -6.21
C SER A 54 3.47 -6.90 -4.87
N TYR A 55 3.24 -7.57 -3.73
CA TYR A 55 3.46 -6.97 -2.39
C TYR A 55 4.88 -6.46 -2.15
N HIS A 56 5.84 -6.93 -2.93
CA HIS A 56 7.25 -6.57 -2.79
C HIS A 56 7.72 -5.56 -3.84
N LEU A 57 6.88 -5.19 -4.81
CA LEU A 57 7.22 -4.22 -5.86
C LEU A 57 7.38 -2.81 -5.29
N TYR A 58 8.14 -1.97 -5.98
CA TYR A 58 8.17 -0.53 -5.69
C TYR A 58 6.86 0.13 -6.11
N ASP A 59 6.55 1.29 -5.52
CA ASP A 59 5.30 2.01 -5.78
C ASP A 59 5.13 2.34 -7.27
N LYS A 60 6.21 2.73 -7.96
CA LYS A 60 6.21 2.98 -9.42
C LYS A 60 5.80 1.76 -10.26
N ASP A 61 6.25 0.56 -9.84
CA ASP A 61 5.95 -0.69 -10.55
C ASP A 61 4.50 -1.12 -10.26
N LEU A 62 4.02 -0.92 -9.02
CA LEU A 62 2.62 -1.12 -8.66
C LEU A 62 1.70 -0.16 -9.42
N LEU A 63 2.09 1.11 -9.55
CA LEU A 63 1.35 2.10 -10.32
C LEU A 63 1.23 1.70 -11.79
N ALA A 64 2.32 1.24 -12.40
CA ALA A 64 2.31 0.74 -13.77
C ALA A 64 1.42 -0.50 -13.96
N LEU A 65 1.27 -1.33 -12.93
CA LEU A 65 0.41 -2.52 -12.93
C LEU A 65 -1.04 -2.21 -12.51
N ALA A 66 -1.34 -1.04 -11.96
CA ALA A 66 -2.64 -0.71 -11.40
C ALA A 66 -3.83 -0.97 -12.36
N PRO A 67 -3.77 -0.64 -13.67
CA PRO A 67 -4.85 -0.97 -14.60
C PRO A 67 -5.07 -2.48 -14.77
N ALA A 68 -3.99 -3.27 -14.75
CA ALA A 68 -4.07 -4.73 -14.85
C ALA A 68 -4.58 -5.36 -13.54
N ILE A 69 -4.17 -4.81 -12.38
CA ILE A 69 -4.65 -5.20 -11.06
C ILE A 69 -6.14 -4.87 -10.91
N ALA A 70 -6.59 -3.70 -11.37
CA ALA A 70 -7.99 -3.26 -11.30
C ALA A 70 -8.96 -4.23 -12.01
N ARG A 71 -8.50 -4.99 -13.00
CA ARG A 71 -9.32 -6.04 -13.67
C ARG A 71 -9.78 -7.14 -12.71
N TRP A 72 -9.12 -7.29 -11.57
CA TRP A 72 -9.41 -8.33 -10.58
C TRP A 72 -10.21 -7.82 -9.39
N VAL A 73 -10.67 -6.57 -9.43
CA VAL A 73 -11.65 -6.03 -8.46
C VAL A 73 -12.94 -6.84 -8.54
N GLY A 74 -13.48 -7.25 -7.42
CA GLY A 74 -14.70 -8.05 -7.35
C GLY A 74 -14.55 -9.53 -7.78
N VAL A 75 -13.34 -9.99 -8.13
CA VAL A 75 -13.12 -11.37 -8.55
C VAL A 75 -12.73 -12.24 -7.34
N GLY A 76 -13.71 -12.92 -6.74
CA GLY A 76 -13.52 -13.96 -5.72
C GLY A 76 -12.50 -13.64 -4.62
N PRO A 77 -11.68 -14.63 -4.22
CA PRO A 77 -10.77 -14.47 -3.09
C PRO A 77 -9.60 -13.49 -3.34
N VAL A 78 -9.28 -13.19 -4.59
CA VAL A 78 -8.17 -12.28 -4.94
C VAL A 78 -8.51 -10.81 -4.72
N SER A 79 -9.80 -10.46 -4.60
CA SER A 79 -10.28 -9.07 -4.43
C SER A 79 -9.66 -8.39 -3.20
N ALA A 80 -9.44 -9.12 -2.11
CA ALA A 80 -8.78 -8.58 -0.91
C ALA A 80 -7.31 -8.19 -1.19
N HIS A 81 -6.59 -9.00 -1.97
CA HIS A 81 -5.21 -8.68 -2.38
C HIS A 81 -5.17 -7.47 -3.31
N VAL A 82 -6.13 -7.39 -4.25
CA VAL A 82 -6.26 -6.24 -5.16
C VAL A 82 -6.42 -4.95 -4.37
N ARG A 83 -7.36 -4.90 -3.43
CA ARG A 83 -7.59 -3.72 -2.58
C ARG A 83 -6.32 -3.31 -1.85
N ARG A 84 -5.67 -4.24 -1.14
CA ARG A 84 -4.44 -3.96 -0.39
C ARG A 84 -3.30 -3.47 -1.27
N LEU A 85 -3.09 -4.07 -2.44
CA LEU A 85 -2.02 -3.68 -3.36
C LEU A 85 -2.23 -2.28 -3.92
N LEU A 86 -3.46 -1.96 -4.34
CA LEU A 86 -3.78 -0.63 -4.84
C LEU A 86 -3.65 0.43 -3.74
N SER A 87 -4.02 0.10 -2.50
CA SER A 87 -3.86 1.00 -1.36
C SER A 87 -2.40 1.27 -0.98
N MET A 88 -1.45 0.41 -1.38
CA MET A 88 -0.03 0.64 -1.11
C MET A 88 0.56 1.77 -1.96
N VAL A 89 -0.07 2.13 -3.07
CA VAL A 89 0.35 3.23 -3.96
C VAL A 89 -0.22 4.55 -3.42
N PRO A 90 0.55 5.66 -3.47
CA PRO A 90 0.03 6.99 -3.10
C PRO A 90 -1.25 7.32 -3.85
N VAL A 91 -2.28 7.78 -3.14
CA VAL A 91 -3.62 8.01 -3.71
C VAL A 91 -3.58 9.05 -4.84
N LYS A 92 -2.79 10.12 -4.68
CA LYS A 92 -2.65 11.18 -5.71
C LYS A 92 -2.09 10.63 -7.03
N GLU A 93 -1.14 9.70 -6.96
CA GLU A 93 -0.56 9.05 -8.15
C GLU A 93 -1.50 7.98 -8.73
N LEU A 94 -2.19 7.24 -7.86
CA LEU A 94 -3.07 6.15 -8.24
C LEU A 94 -4.35 6.63 -8.91
N ARG A 95 -4.98 7.71 -8.42
CA ARG A 95 -6.26 8.24 -8.88
C ARG A 95 -6.35 8.41 -10.40
N PRO A 96 -5.40 9.12 -11.09
CA PRO A 96 -5.49 9.35 -12.54
C PRO A 96 -5.39 8.07 -13.38
N VAL A 97 -4.87 6.98 -12.81
CA VAL A 97 -4.70 5.69 -13.48
C VAL A 97 -5.84 4.74 -13.15
N LEU A 98 -6.24 4.68 -11.88
CA LEU A 98 -7.23 3.72 -11.38
C LEU A 98 -8.65 4.09 -11.80
N VAL A 99 -9.05 5.37 -11.64
CA VAL A 99 -10.43 5.79 -11.91
C VAL A 99 -10.83 5.51 -13.36
N PRO A 100 -10.04 5.87 -14.40
CA PRO A 100 -10.36 5.50 -15.77
C PRO A 100 -10.42 3.98 -16.01
N ALA A 101 -9.55 3.20 -15.35
CA ALA A 101 -9.53 1.75 -15.49
C ALA A 101 -10.80 1.10 -14.90
N LEU A 102 -11.26 1.55 -13.73
CA LEU A 102 -12.51 1.11 -13.12
C LEU A 102 -13.73 1.55 -13.96
N ALA A 103 -13.74 2.80 -14.45
CA ALA A 103 -14.80 3.30 -15.32
C ALA A 103 -14.92 2.49 -16.63
N ALA A 104 -13.80 2.10 -17.22
CA ALA A 104 -13.79 1.24 -18.40
C ALA A 104 -14.41 -0.13 -18.10
N ARG A 105 -14.04 -0.72 -16.96
CA ARG A 105 -14.54 -2.02 -16.54
C ARG A 105 -16.04 -2.01 -16.19
N LEU A 106 -16.52 -0.97 -15.49
CA LEU A 106 -17.93 -0.82 -15.15
C LEU A 106 -18.82 -0.68 -16.40
N ARG A 107 -18.30 -0.07 -17.49
CA ARG A 107 -19.02 -0.02 -18.78
C ARG A 107 -19.21 -1.38 -19.43
N GLU A 108 -18.40 -2.37 -19.11
CA GLU A 108 -18.53 -3.75 -19.58
C GLU A 108 -19.57 -4.55 -18.77
N GLU A 109 -19.94 -4.05 -17.57
CA GLU A 109 -20.90 -4.69 -16.66
C GLU A 109 -22.30 -4.10 -16.86
N PRO A 110 -23.27 -4.88 -17.32
CA PRO A 110 -24.60 -4.38 -17.62
C PRO A 110 -25.46 -4.08 -16.37
N ASP A 111 -25.08 -4.62 -15.19
CA ASP A 111 -25.85 -4.46 -13.96
C ASP A 111 -25.23 -3.35 -13.08
N PRO A 112 -25.86 -2.15 -12.98
CA PRO A 112 -25.34 -1.07 -12.13
C PRO A 112 -25.43 -1.35 -10.63
N HIS A 113 -26.10 -2.42 -10.22
CA HIS A 113 -26.19 -2.88 -8.83
C HIS A 113 -25.48 -4.23 -8.62
N GLY A 114 -24.71 -4.67 -9.61
CA GLY A 114 -23.98 -5.92 -9.59
C GLY A 114 -22.79 -5.93 -8.61
N PRO A 115 -22.25 -7.11 -8.34
CA PRO A 115 -21.16 -7.28 -7.38
C PRO A 115 -19.89 -6.50 -7.77
N LEU A 116 -19.67 -6.26 -9.06
CA LEU A 116 -18.53 -5.47 -9.52
C LEU A 116 -18.67 -3.99 -9.14
N HIS A 117 -19.89 -3.41 -9.29
CA HIS A 117 -20.15 -2.04 -8.87
C HIS A 117 -19.92 -1.87 -7.37
N SER A 118 -20.45 -2.78 -6.54
CA SER A 118 -20.21 -2.78 -5.10
C SER A 118 -18.72 -2.85 -4.79
N ALA A 119 -17.98 -3.76 -5.43
CA ALA A 119 -16.55 -3.92 -5.19
C ALA A 119 -15.71 -2.69 -5.62
N CYS A 120 -16.10 -2.01 -6.71
CA CYS A 120 -15.46 -0.76 -7.14
C CYS A 120 -15.74 0.38 -6.16
N THR A 121 -17.00 0.50 -5.71
CA THR A 121 -17.42 1.47 -4.68
C THR A 121 -16.63 1.24 -3.39
N ASP A 122 -16.63 0.02 -2.87
CA ASP A 122 -15.90 -0.34 -1.65
C ASP A 122 -14.39 -0.03 -1.75
N LEU A 123 -13.80 -0.23 -2.94
CA LEU A 123 -12.40 0.11 -3.18
C LEU A 123 -12.17 1.62 -3.15
N LEU A 124 -12.99 2.40 -3.85
CA LEU A 124 -12.85 3.86 -3.91
C LEU A 124 -13.09 4.51 -2.54
N GLU A 125 -14.10 4.06 -1.79
CA GLU A 125 -14.34 4.49 -0.41
C GLU A 125 -13.16 4.13 0.50
N HIS A 126 -12.60 2.94 0.32
CA HIS A 126 -11.40 2.52 1.07
C HIS A 126 -10.21 3.46 0.82
N LEU A 127 -10.07 3.98 -0.40
CA LEU A 127 -9.03 4.91 -0.81
C LEU A 127 -9.34 6.38 -0.49
N GLY A 128 -10.51 6.69 0.05
CA GLY A 128 -10.94 8.08 0.30
C GLY A 128 -11.32 8.83 -0.97
N LEU A 129 -11.80 8.13 -1.99
CA LEU A 129 -12.19 8.68 -3.30
C LEU A 129 -13.71 8.67 -3.46
N GLU A 130 -14.47 9.11 -2.43
CA GLU A 130 -15.95 9.09 -2.42
C GLU A 130 -16.57 9.94 -3.52
N ASP A 131 -15.92 11.04 -3.90
CA ASP A 131 -16.40 11.90 -4.99
C ASP A 131 -16.33 11.17 -6.33
N GLU A 132 -15.32 10.30 -6.54
CA GLU A 132 -15.22 9.48 -7.74
C GLU A 132 -16.29 8.39 -7.78
N VAL A 133 -16.73 7.88 -6.63
CA VAL A 133 -17.85 6.93 -6.55
C VAL A 133 -19.10 7.58 -7.13
N ARG A 134 -19.42 8.83 -6.75
CA ARG A 134 -20.57 9.56 -7.26
C ARG A 134 -20.51 9.74 -8.77
N LEU A 135 -19.32 10.08 -9.29
CA LEU A 135 -19.11 10.24 -10.73
C LEU A 135 -19.28 8.92 -11.49
N LEU A 136 -18.79 7.80 -10.95
CA LEU A 136 -18.90 6.49 -11.60
C LEU A 136 -20.30 5.88 -11.53
N THR A 137 -21.12 6.26 -10.52
CA THR A 137 -22.49 5.78 -10.34
C THR A 137 -23.54 6.67 -10.99
N ASP A 138 -23.18 7.86 -11.45
CA ASP A 138 -24.07 8.77 -12.17
C ASP A 138 -24.34 8.21 -13.59
N PRO A 139 -25.61 7.86 -13.94
CA PRO A 139 -25.94 7.36 -15.27
C PRO A 139 -25.68 8.38 -16.39
N ASP A 140 -25.66 9.68 -16.06
CA ASP A 140 -25.34 10.76 -16.99
C ASP A 140 -23.83 11.05 -17.07
N PHE A 141 -23.03 10.39 -16.26
CA PHE A 141 -21.59 10.50 -16.30
C PHE A 141 -21.02 9.82 -17.55
N HIS A 142 -21.11 10.53 -18.64
CA HIS A 142 -20.34 10.22 -19.84
C HIS A 142 -18.91 10.68 -19.58
N GLY A 143 -18.17 9.92 -18.76
CA GLY A 143 -16.81 10.25 -18.34
C GLY A 143 -16.04 10.93 -19.46
N SER A 144 -15.38 12.02 -19.13
CA SER A 144 -14.59 12.84 -20.05
C SER A 144 -14.02 11.95 -21.15
N ARG A 145 -14.32 12.23 -22.42
CA ARG A 145 -13.90 11.47 -23.61
C ARG A 145 -12.37 11.49 -23.82
N THR A 146 -11.65 11.80 -22.79
CA THR A 146 -10.20 11.57 -22.76
C THR A 146 -10.02 10.06 -22.87
N PRO A 147 -9.56 9.55 -24.01
CA PRO A 147 -9.23 8.12 -24.09
C PRO A 147 -8.32 7.82 -22.90
N PRO A 148 -8.47 6.64 -22.26
CA PRO A 148 -7.54 6.23 -21.23
C PRO A 148 -6.14 6.52 -21.78
N PRO A 149 -5.23 7.11 -20.97
CA PRO A 149 -3.86 7.35 -21.42
C PRO A 149 -3.43 6.05 -22.09
N GLU A 150 -3.02 6.14 -23.39
CA GLU A 150 -2.60 4.96 -24.13
C GLU A 150 -1.74 4.15 -23.19
N ALA A 151 -2.16 2.92 -22.92
CA ALA A 151 -1.42 2.02 -22.05
C ALA A 151 0.03 2.15 -22.50
N PRO A 152 0.99 2.50 -21.61
CA PRO A 152 2.36 2.77 -21.99
C PRO A 152 2.72 1.73 -23.04
N GLY A 153 3.04 2.22 -24.26
CA GLY A 153 3.01 1.45 -25.50
C GLY A 153 3.64 0.09 -25.24
N GLU A 154 3.05 -0.96 -25.79
CA GLU A 154 3.54 -2.32 -25.57
C GLU A 154 5.07 -2.24 -25.50
N PRO A 155 5.72 -2.69 -24.42
CA PRO A 155 7.17 -2.61 -24.32
C PRO A 155 7.70 -3.16 -25.63
N GLY A 156 8.42 -2.33 -26.38
CA GLY A 156 8.92 -2.69 -27.68
C GLY A 156 9.58 -4.05 -27.57
N ASP A 157 9.72 -4.77 -28.67
CA ASP A 157 10.22 -6.15 -28.81
C ASP A 157 11.57 -6.44 -28.08
N ASP A 158 12.11 -5.45 -27.37
CA ASP A 158 13.26 -5.50 -26.44
C ASP A 158 12.91 -6.07 -25.04
N GLY A 159 11.77 -6.75 -24.89
CA GLY A 159 11.39 -7.47 -23.67
C GLY A 159 12.43 -8.51 -23.29
N PRO A 160 12.51 -8.89 -21.98
CA PRO A 160 13.50 -9.88 -21.52
C PRO A 160 13.40 -11.13 -22.39
N GLY A 161 14.55 -11.66 -22.81
CA GLY A 161 14.62 -12.86 -23.61
C GLY A 161 13.89 -14.03 -22.94
N PRO A 162 13.44 -15.05 -23.67
CA PRO A 162 12.63 -16.16 -23.14
C PRO A 162 13.29 -16.89 -21.95
N ALA A 163 14.60 -16.88 -21.84
CA ALA A 163 15.33 -17.47 -20.71
C ALA A 163 15.14 -16.64 -19.42
N ASP A 164 15.16 -15.30 -19.53
CA ASP A 164 14.94 -14.39 -18.42
C ASP A 164 13.48 -14.42 -17.96
N GLU A 165 12.53 -14.56 -18.90
CA GLU A 165 11.11 -14.71 -18.56
C GLU A 165 10.84 -15.98 -17.75
N GLY A 166 11.50 -17.07 -18.06
CA GLY A 166 11.42 -18.33 -17.30
C GLY A 166 11.90 -18.17 -15.85
N ALA A 167 13.03 -17.47 -15.65
CA ALA A 167 13.59 -17.19 -14.33
C ALA A 167 12.68 -16.25 -13.53
N ILE A 168 12.15 -15.19 -14.15
CA ILE A 168 11.20 -14.27 -13.52
C ILE A 168 9.93 -15.02 -13.10
N ALA A 169 9.34 -15.82 -14.00
CA ALA A 169 8.15 -16.61 -13.71
C ALA A 169 8.35 -17.58 -12.54
N GLN A 170 9.53 -18.21 -12.45
CA GLN A 170 9.87 -19.07 -11.32
C GLN A 170 9.98 -18.29 -10.00
N ALA A 171 10.63 -17.12 -10.02
CA ALA A 171 10.76 -16.28 -8.84
C ALA A 171 9.39 -15.77 -8.36
N VAL A 172 8.50 -15.33 -9.27
CA VAL A 172 7.12 -14.92 -8.96
C VAL A 172 6.36 -16.07 -8.27
N ARG A 173 6.36 -17.28 -8.82
CA ARG A 173 5.69 -18.44 -8.21
C ARG A 173 6.27 -18.78 -6.85
N ARG A 174 7.58 -18.70 -6.68
CA ARG A 174 8.24 -18.98 -5.41
C ARG A 174 7.91 -17.92 -4.36
N SER A 175 7.88 -16.65 -4.73
CA SER A 175 7.42 -15.56 -3.85
C SER A 175 5.97 -15.78 -3.42
N ALA A 176 5.07 -16.03 -4.37
CA ALA A 176 3.65 -16.33 -4.10
C ALA A 176 3.48 -17.54 -3.16
N HIS A 177 4.30 -18.59 -3.32
CA HIS A 177 4.29 -19.73 -2.41
C HIS A 177 4.62 -19.32 -0.96
N PHE A 178 5.64 -18.48 -0.74
CA PHE A 178 5.96 -18.00 0.60
C PHE A 178 4.84 -17.11 1.16
N MET A 179 4.24 -16.24 0.34
CA MET A 179 3.12 -15.39 0.77
C MET A 179 1.89 -16.22 1.18
N ARG A 180 1.54 -17.27 0.43
CA ARG A 180 0.45 -18.20 0.85
C ARG A 180 0.77 -18.90 2.16
N ARG A 181 2.00 -19.35 2.34
CA ARG A 181 2.42 -19.94 3.62
C ARG A 181 2.33 -18.92 4.77
N ALA A 182 2.72 -17.68 4.52
CA ALA A 182 2.59 -16.60 5.49
C ALA A 182 1.12 -16.37 5.87
N ALA A 183 0.21 -16.35 4.89
CA ALA A 183 -1.23 -16.20 5.13
C ALA A 183 -1.80 -17.37 5.97
N VAL A 184 -1.41 -18.61 5.66
CA VAL A 184 -1.81 -19.78 6.47
C VAL A 184 -1.28 -19.70 7.90
N ALA A 185 -0.01 -19.29 8.07
CA ALA A 185 0.59 -19.13 9.40
C ALA A 185 -0.02 -17.95 10.18
N ALA A 186 -0.50 -16.91 9.49
CA ALA A 186 -1.16 -15.76 10.10
C ALA A 186 -2.64 -16.01 10.47
N ALA A 187 -3.32 -16.92 9.80
CA ALA A 187 -4.75 -17.16 10.02
C ALA A 187 -5.14 -17.39 11.50
N PRO A 188 -4.40 -18.17 12.31
CA PRO A 188 -4.70 -18.33 13.74
C PRO A 188 -4.33 -17.10 14.59
N LEU A 189 -3.67 -16.11 14.02
CA LEU A 189 -3.28 -14.88 14.72
C LEU A 189 -4.35 -13.80 14.62
N ALA A 190 -5.23 -13.89 13.64
CA ALA A 190 -6.26 -12.89 13.36
C ALA A 190 -7.26 -12.76 14.53
N GLY A 191 -7.50 -11.51 14.96
CA GLY A 191 -8.43 -11.20 16.06
C GLY A 191 -7.92 -11.62 17.45
N ASN A 192 -6.65 -12.01 17.58
CA ASN A 192 -6.08 -12.36 18.86
C ASN A 192 -5.41 -11.14 19.53
N PRO A 193 -5.94 -10.60 20.63
CA PRO A 193 -5.39 -9.42 21.29
C PRO A 193 -3.94 -9.59 21.77
N ASP A 194 -3.52 -10.84 22.10
CA ASP A 194 -2.14 -11.12 22.48
C ASP A 194 -1.15 -10.88 21.32
N VAL A 195 -1.61 -11.04 20.08
CA VAL A 195 -0.79 -10.77 18.88
C VAL A 195 -0.54 -9.29 18.74
N VAL A 196 -1.59 -8.46 18.87
CA VAL A 196 -1.48 -7.00 18.83
C VAL A 196 -0.55 -6.51 19.92
N ALA A 197 -0.77 -6.93 21.18
CA ALA A 197 0.07 -6.55 22.31
C ALA A 197 1.54 -7.00 22.14
N LEU A 198 1.78 -8.18 21.56
CA LEU A 198 3.13 -8.68 21.29
C LEU A 198 3.84 -7.84 20.21
N ILE A 199 3.14 -7.55 19.12
CA ILE A 199 3.71 -6.75 18.01
C ILE A 199 3.96 -5.32 18.50
N GLU A 200 2.99 -4.72 19.20
CA GLU A 200 3.12 -3.40 19.81
C GLU A 200 4.35 -3.33 20.74
N GLY A 201 4.49 -4.29 21.66
CA GLY A 201 5.64 -4.37 22.54
C GLY A 201 6.98 -4.50 21.82
N ARG A 202 7.01 -5.20 20.67
CA ARG A 202 8.20 -5.32 19.82
C ARG A 202 8.50 -4.07 19.02
N LEU A 203 7.47 -3.34 18.57
CA LEU A 203 7.60 -2.08 17.86
C LEU A 203 7.89 -0.92 18.80
N GLY A 204 7.45 -0.99 20.06
CA GLY A 204 7.57 0.09 21.04
C GLY A 204 8.99 0.39 21.54
N THR A 205 9.96 -0.47 21.24
CA THR A 205 11.35 -0.28 21.67
C THR A 205 12.22 0.21 20.52
N ARG A 206 12.69 1.47 20.56
CA ARG A 206 13.64 2.07 19.59
C ARG A 206 15.09 1.52 19.69
N SER A 207 15.36 0.59 20.61
CA SER A 207 16.72 0.10 20.80
C SER A 207 17.18 -0.74 19.59
N GLY A 208 18.21 -0.31 18.87
CA GLY A 208 18.81 -0.79 17.61
C GLY A 208 18.92 -2.28 17.26
N LYS A 209 18.24 -3.16 17.99
CA LYS A 209 18.12 -4.60 17.69
C LYS A 209 16.76 -4.96 17.11
N HIS A 210 16.08 -4.00 16.48
CA HIS A 210 14.68 -4.12 16.12
C HIS A 210 14.48 -5.07 14.97
N ASN A 211 13.56 -5.97 15.20
CA ASN A 211 13.17 -6.98 14.26
C ASN A 211 12.13 -6.40 13.27
N PRO A 212 12.52 -5.95 12.05
CA PRO A 212 11.56 -5.56 11.03
C PRO A 212 10.59 -6.70 10.67
N GLY A 213 10.83 -7.90 11.22
CA GLY A 213 9.94 -9.05 11.12
C GLY A 213 8.54 -8.77 11.68
N SER A 214 8.40 -7.95 12.74
CA SER A 214 7.08 -7.60 13.29
C SER A 214 6.28 -6.71 12.35
N LEU A 215 6.90 -5.70 11.68
CA LEU A 215 6.25 -4.92 10.64
C LEU A 215 5.86 -5.80 9.45
N ARG A 216 6.70 -6.74 9.05
CA ARG A 216 6.38 -7.67 7.96
C ARG A 216 5.24 -8.61 8.32
N ALA A 217 5.21 -9.11 9.56
CA ALA A 217 4.10 -9.94 10.02
C ALA A 217 2.76 -9.18 9.99
N ALA A 218 2.78 -7.88 10.28
CA ALA A 218 1.60 -7.02 10.24
C ALA A 218 0.94 -6.94 8.85
N TYR A 219 1.67 -7.19 7.75
CA TYR A 219 1.08 -7.29 6.40
C TYR A 219 0.00 -8.36 6.27
N MET A 220 0.05 -9.39 7.12
CA MET A 220 -0.89 -10.51 7.07
C MET A 220 -2.05 -10.35 8.06
N LEU A 221 -2.05 -9.31 8.89
CA LEU A 221 -3.11 -9.08 9.88
C LEU A 221 -4.37 -8.52 9.22
N PRO A 222 -5.56 -8.78 9.81
CA PRO A 222 -6.80 -8.08 9.47
C PRO A 222 -6.69 -6.58 9.73
N ASP A 223 -7.54 -5.81 9.05
CA ASP A 223 -7.54 -4.35 9.15
C ASP A 223 -7.82 -3.85 10.59
N ASP A 224 -8.64 -4.56 11.38
CA ASP A 224 -8.92 -4.20 12.79
C ASP A 224 -7.69 -4.33 13.67
N ASP A 225 -6.94 -5.43 13.53
CA ASP A 225 -5.70 -5.66 14.28
C ASP A 225 -4.62 -4.67 13.84
N LEU A 226 -4.54 -4.38 12.53
CA LEU A 226 -3.61 -3.41 11.97
C LEU A 226 -3.94 -1.99 12.45
N LEU A 227 -5.21 -1.62 12.51
CA LEU A 227 -5.66 -0.32 13.02
C LEU A 227 -5.27 -0.12 14.48
N ALA A 228 -5.39 -1.17 15.31
CA ALA A 228 -4.95 -1.12 16.70
C ALA A 228 -3.43 -0.90 16.84
N LEU A 229 -2.64 -1.30 15.84
CA LEU A 229 -1.18 -1.12 15.81
C LEU A 229 -0.72 0.25 15.30
N VAL A 230 -1.61 1.10 14.76
CA VAL A 230 -1.25 2.40 14.17
C VAL A 230 -0.37 3.24 15.08
N PRO A 231 -0.64 3.43 16.40
CA PRO A 231 0.22 4.23 17.27
C PRO A 231 1.64 3.68 17.40
N ALA A 232 1.80 2.34 17.32
CA ALA A 232 3.12 1.71 17.34
C ALA A 232 3.83 1.80 15.99
N ILE A 233 3.09 1.68 14.86
CA ILE A 233 3.62 1.77 13.50
C ILE A 233 4.10 3.19 13.20
N VAL A 234 3.40 4.22 13.67
CA VAL A 234 3.77 5.64 13.53
C VAL A 234 5.20 5.91 13.97
N ARG A 235 5.68 5.24 15.00
CA ARG A 235 7.06 5.35 15.50
C ARG A 235 8.13 4.83 14.54
N TRP A 236 7.72 4.17 13.46
CA TRP A 236 8.60 3.59 12.44
C TRP A 236 8.56 4.35 11.11
N VAL A 237 7.73 5.37 11.00
CA VAL A 237 7.56 6.17 9.79
C VAL A 237 8.86 6.87 9.38
N ASP A 238 9.65 7.34 10.36
CA ASP A 238 10.92 8.05 10.18
C ASP A 238 12.16 7.15 10.38
N VAL A 239 11.99 5.83 10.55
CA VAL A 239 13.10 4.89 10.76
C VAL A 239 13.52 4.25 9.43
N GLU A 240 14.71 4.57 8.93
CA GLU A 240 15.25 4.17 7.62
C GLU A 240 14.88 2.74 7.18
N ARG A 241 15.10 1.74 8.05
CA ARG A 241 14.81 0.33 7.73
C ARG A 241 13.34 -0.08 7.88
N GLY A 242 12.53 0.76 8.50
CA GLY A 242 11.13 0.50 8.81
C GLY A 242 10.16 1.35 8.00
N ALA A 243 10.58 2.54 7.57
CA ALA A 243 9.74 3.55 6.94
C ALA A 243 8.89 3.00 5.79
N LEU A 244 9.51 2.30 4.83
CA LEU A 244 8.78 1.73 3.69
C LEU A 244 7.65 0.79 4.14
N TYR A 245 7.93 -0.08 5.13
CA TYR A 245 6.90 -1.00 5.64
C TYR A 245 5.83 -0.25 6.42
N ALA A 246 6.21 0.74 7.24
CA ALA A 246 5.27 1.54 8.02
C ALA A 246 4.32 2.32 7.10
N HIS A 247 4.85 3.04 6.11
CA HIS A 247 4.05 3.77 5.12
C HIS A 247 3.05 2.84 4.41
N ARG A 248 3.49 1.69 3.93
CA ARG A 248 2.63 0.74 3.23
C ARG A 248 1.55 0.15 4.12
N LEU A 249 1.89 -0.23 5.36
CA LEU A 249 0.93 -0.75 6.33
C LEU A 249 -0.16 0.28 6.63
N LEU A 250 0.22 1.55 6.80
CA LEU A 250 -0.74 2.62 7.04
C LEU A 250 -1.64 2.85 5.82
N ARG A 251 -1.08 2.87 4.61
CA ARG A 251 -1.86 3.02 3.37
C ARG A 251 -2.82 1.85 3.11
N MET A 252 -2.54 0.64 3.62
CA MET A 252 -3.43 -0.52 3.46
C MET A 252 -4.75 -0.39 4.22
N LEU A 253 -4.88 0.55 5.15
CA LEU A 253 -6.08 0.77 5.94
C LEU A 253 -7.05 1.73 5.25
N PRO A 254 -8.39 1.54 5.40
CA PRO A 254 -9.37 2.51 4.91
C PRO A 254 -9.11 3.89 5.50
N ILE A 255 -9.00 4.91 4.66
CA ILE A 255 -8.64 6.26 5.10
C ILE A 255 -9.60 6.82 6.15
N SER A 256 -10.90 6.55 6.00
CA SER A 256 -11.95 6.96 6.94
C SER A 256 -11.76 6.39 8.34
N ARG A 257 -11.17 5.20 8.47
CA ARG A 257 -10.86 4.54 9.74
C ARG A 257 -9.47 4.92 10.24
N LEU A 258 -8.53 5.12 9.33
CA LEU A 258 -7.14 5.43 9.64
C LEU A 258 -6.98 6.85 10.18
N ARG A 259 -7.55 7.86 9.49
CA ARG A 259 -7.38 9.30 9.84
C ARG A 259 -7.63 9.60 11.32
N PRO A 260 -8.74 9.13 11.95
CA PRO A 260 -9.02 9.42 13.36
C PRO A 260 -7.99 8.85 14.35
N VAL A 261 -7.21 7.85 13.96
CA VAL A 261 -6.19 7.22 14.80
C VAL A 261 -4.79 7.71 14.44
N LEU A 262 -4.49 7.81 13.14
CA LEU A 262 -3.18 8.22 12.63
C LEU A 262 -2.85 9.66 12.99
N VAL A 263 -3.77 10.59 12.71
CA VAL A 263 -3.50 12.02 12.85
C VAL A 263 -3.14 12.38 14.30
N PRO A 264 -3.93 12.02 15.33
CA PRO A 264 -3.55 12.26 16.71
C PRO A 264 -2.24 11.56 17.12
N ALA A 265 -2.00 10.32 16.65
CA ALA A 265 -0.80 9.58 16.97
C ALA A 265 0.46 10.22 16.34
N ALA A 266 0.36 10.72 15.10
CA ALA A 266 1.44 11.40 14.41
C ALA A 266 1.80 12.72 15.10
N PHE A 267 0.79 13.55 15.42
CA PHE A 267 1.04 14.80 16.13
C PHE A 267 1.57 14.58 17.57
N ALA A 268 1.04 13.61 18.31
CA ALA A 268 1.59 13.25 19.61
C ALA A 268 3.07 12.85 19.47
N TRP A 269 3.39 12.01 18.47
CA TRP A 269 4.76 11.61 18.20
C TRP A 269 5.66 12.80 17.83
N LEU A 270 5.21 13.72 16.97
CA LEU A 270 5.96 14.93 16.58
C LEU A 270 6.14 15.92 17.74
N HIS A 271 5.30 15.91 18.78
CA HIS A 271 5.41 16.80 19.93
C HIS A 271 6.18 16.21 21.11
N GLU A 272 6.11 14.90 21.32
CA GLU A 272 6.68 14.21 22.48
C GLU A 272 8.12 13.73 22.24
N GLY A 273 8.57 13.68 21.01
CA GLY A 273 9.86 13.12 20.65
C GLY A 273 11.02 14.06 20.97
N GLU A 274 11.95 13.62 21.84
CA GLU A 274 13.19 14.36 22.16
C GLU A 274 14.12 14.57 20.92
N MET A 275 13.81 13.95 19.77
CA MET A 275 14.64 13.98 18.55
C MET A 275 13.78 14.26 17.31
N MET A 276 12.76 15.10 17.45
CA MET A 276 11.94 15.51 16.31
C MET A 276 12.67 16.58 15.50
N ASP A 277 13.41 16.10 14.51
CA ASP A 277 14.19 16.91 13.61
C ASP A 277 13.39 17.20 12.31
N TYR A 278 14.02 18.00 11.46
CA TYR A 278 13.56 18.32 10.13
C TYR A 278 13.11 17.07 9.34
N VAL A 279 13.87 15.95 9.42
CA VAL A 279 13.59 14.74 8.64
C VAL A 279 12.27 14.10 9.06
N SER A 280 11.98 14.03 10.36
CA SER A 280 10.73 13.48 10.87
C SER A 280 9.51 14.24 10.33
N TRP A 281 9.53 15.58 10.39
CA TRP A 281 8.44 16.42 9.88
C TRP A 281 8.21 16.23 8.37
N CYS A 282 9.27 16.25 7.56
CA CYS A 282 9.16 16.01 6.11
C CYS A 282 8.66 14.60 5.78
N THR A 283 9.08 13.59 6.57
CA THR A 283 8.62 12.21 6.35
C THR A 283 7.14 12.04 6.66
N PHE A 284 6.65 12.65 7.75
CA PHE A 284 5.22 12.64 8.05
C PHE A 284 4.40 13.45 7.04
N ALA A 285 4.93 14.57 6.56
CA ALA A 285 4.29 15.33 5.48
C ALA A 285 4.14 14.49 4.20
N SER A 286 5.19 13.78 3.79
CA SER A 286 5.14 12.84 2.67
C SER A 286 4.12 11.71 2.90
N LEU A 287 4.00 11.20 4.13
CA LEU A 287 2.97 10.22 4.47
C LEU A 287 1.56 10.81 4.32
N PHE A 288 1.30 12.00 4.88
CA PHE A 288 -0.02 12.65 4.81
C PHE A 288 -0.39 12.98 3.37
N ASP A 289 0.55 13.51 2.59
CA ASP A 289 0.37 13.74 1.15
C ASP A 289 0.00 12.46 0.40
N SER A 290 0.74 11.38 0.66
CA SER A 290 0.51 10.08 0.02
C SER A 290 -0.84 9.45 0.36
N LEU A 291 -1.45 9.85 1.49
CA LEU A 291 -2.78 9.43 1.95
C LEU A 291 -3.89 10.40 1.51
N GLY A 292 -3.57 11.53 0.88
CA GLY A 292 -4.53 12.56 0.51
C GLY A 292 -5.13 13.30 1.72
N LEU A 293 -4.37 13.44 2.81
CA LEU A 293 -4.79 14.13 4.04
C LEU A 293 -4.44 15.63 3.98
N ASP A 294 -4.93 16.32 2.95
CA ASP A 294 -4.52 17.70 2.63
C ASP A 294 -4.80 18.68 3.77
N GLU A 295 -5.97 18.60 4.44
CA GLU A 295 -6.30 19.46 5.59
C GLU A 295 -5.32 19.26 6.77
N ASP A 296 -4.97 17.99 7.06
CA ASP A 296 -4.07 17.64 8.14
C ASP A 296 -2.63 18.03 7.78
N LEU A 297 -2.27 17.96 6.50
CA LEU A 297 -0.99 18.40 5.97
C LEU A 297 -0.81 19.94 6.08
N HIS A 298 -1.85 20.73 5.76
CA HIS A 298 -1.84 22.18 5.99
C HIS A 298 -1.66 22.50 7.48
N HIS A 299 -2.41 21.80 8.34
CA HIS A 299 -2.27 21.99 9.80
C HIS A 299 -0.86 21.65 10.28
N MET A 300 -0.25 20.60 9.75
CA MET A 300 1.14 20.22 10.04
C MET A 300 2.12 21.31 9.62
N ALA A 301 1.97 21.88 8.43
CA ALA A 301 2.81 22.96 7.95
C ALA A 301 2.72 24.20 8.87
N ASP A 302 1.51 24.60 9.28
CA ASP A 302 1.30 25.72 10.20
C ASP A 302 2.00 25.51 11.55
N LEU A 303 1.89 24.31 12.13
CA LEU A 303 2.57 23.96 13.36
C LEU A 303 4.09 23.98 13.22
N ALA A 304 4.62 23.45 12.13
CA ALA A 304 6.04 23.44 11.86
C ALA A 304 6.59 24.88 11.69
N LEU A 305 5.88 25.75 10.95
CA LEU A 305 6.27 27.15 10.74
C LEU A 305 6.26 27.96 12.05
N ALA A 306 5.35 27.64 12.98
CA ALA A 306 5.25 28.29 14.28
C ALA A 306 6.20 27.71 15.34
N HIS A 307 6.94 26.63 15.02
CA HIS A 307 7.79 25.92 15.98
C HIS A 307 8.97 26.78 16.46
N THR A 308 9.43 26.54 17.69
CA THR A 308 10.58 27.25 18.27
C THR A 308 11.91 26.85 17.64
N ASP A 309 12.04 25.60 17.24
CA ASP A 309 13.23 25.04 16.58
C ASP A 309 13.35 25.56 15.13
N PRO A 310 14.50 26.14 14.74
CA PRO A 310 14.71 26.64 13.38
C PRO A 310 14.72 25.53 12.31
N ASP A 311 15.17 24.32 12.65
CA ASP A 311 15.20 23.20 11.71
C ASP A 311 13.78 22.71 11.40
N VAL A 312 12.90 22.67 12.41
CA VAL A 312 11.47 22.36 12.21
C VAL A 312 10.79 23.45 11.39
N ARG A 313 11.11 24.75 11.61
CA ARG A 313 10.58 25.83 10.76
C ARG A 313 11.04 25.72 9.31
N THR A 314 12.24 25.19 9.08
CA THR A 314 12.73 24.91 7.73
C THR A 314 11.92 23.80 7.09
N ALA A 315 11.65 22.70 7.82
CA ALA A 315 10.74 21.66 7.34
C ALA A 315 9.36 22.22 6.99
N GLY A 316 8.80 23.12 7.83
CA GLY A 316 7.51 23.77 7.55
C GLY A 316 7.50 24.54 6.22
N LYS A 317 8.58 25.22 5.87
CA LYS A 317 8.70 25.92 4.55
C LYS A 317 8.74 24.93 3.39
N GLU A 318 9.52 23.86 3.52
CA GLU A 318 9.60 22.82 2.48
C GLU A 318 8.27 22.07 2.32
N ILE A 319 7.55 21.80 3.42
CA ILE A 319 6.21 21.20 3.34
C ILE A 319 5.28 22.09 2.50
N VAL A 320 5.32 23.41 2.70
CA VAL A 320 4.53 24.35 1.89
C VAL A 320 4.99 24.37 0.44
N GLU A 321 6.30 24.36 0.20
CA GLU A 321 6.88 24.43 -1.15
C GLU A 321 6.65 23.14 -1.95
N ASP A 322 6.79 21.97 -1.33
CA ASP A 322 6.78 20.69 -2.03
C ASP A 322 5.37 20.06 -2.14
N PHE A 323 4.48 20.34 -1.20
CA PHE A 323 3.19 19.62 -1.11
C PHE A 323 1.95 20.51 -1.18
N LEU A 324 2.07 21.84 -0.94
CA LEU A 324 0.92 22.75 -0.81
C LEU A 324 0.88 23.87 -1.86
N GLN A 325 1.84 23.91 -2.78
CA GLN A 325 1.79 24.85 -3.92
C GLN A 325 1.05 24.17 -5.07
N ASP A 326 -0.24 24.50 -5.25
CA ASP A 326 -1.02 24.26 -6.47
C ASP A 326 -0.79 25.37 -7.51
#